data_5cf60ce90721c12b372298483a64a236
#
_entry.id   5cf60ce90721c12b372298483a64a236
#
_cell.length_a   1.000
_cell.length_b   1.000
_cell.length_c   1.000
_cell.angle_alpha   90.00
_cell.angle_beta   90.00
_cell.angle_gamma   90.00
#
_symmetry.space_group_name_H-M   'P 1'
#
loop_
_entity.id
_entity.type
_entity.pdbx_description
1 polymer ?
#
loop_
_entity_poly.entity_id
_entity_poly.type
_entity_poly.pdbx_seq_one_letter_code
_entity_poly.pdbx_strand_id
1 'polypeptide(L)'
;MPPVLRQLLTKVNARLSGYQNFDPRTNGEHRFLAKSIEIGDGIVFDVGANRGEWAKQAMTFHPRARLHCFEPGGPAFRELTAALGDRVQAHNVAVSSEPGTVVLHAAEDPEQSSLISRRHFGDAGGETVQAVTIDQICEREGIEEIALLKIDTEGNELAVLQGAVETLPRIKTIQFEYGGTAVDARIYLRDFFDLLGGRFDLYRLWRFGMIHETQWHEMLELAAYQNWVGIQRQT
;
A
#
# COMPACT_ATOMS: atom_id res chain seq x y z
N MET A 1 11.14 -10.07 34.18
CA MET A 1 10.78 -8.67 33.95
C MET A 1 9.25 -8.55 34.09
N PRO A 2 8.74 -7.57 34.86
CA PRO A 2 7.30 -7.38 35.02
C PRO A 2 6.60 -7.11 33.67
N PRO A 3 5.38 -7.63 33.46
CA PRO A 3 4.66 -7.46 32.19
C PRO A 3 4.51 -6.01 31.74
N VAL A 4 4.26 -5.10 32.68
CA VAL A 4 4.11 -3.65 32.44
C VAL A 4 5.42 -3.05 31.90
N LEU A 5 6.57 -3.42 32.47
CA LEU A 5 7.86 -2.92 32.00
C LEU A 5 8.18 -3.45 30.60
N ARG A 6 7.86 -4.70 30.32
CA ARG A 6 8.00 -5.30 28.99
C ARG A 6 7.18 -4.54 27.94
N GLN A 7 5.89 -4.28 28.24
CA GLN A 7 5.00 -3.50 27.36
C GLN A 7 5.52 -2.08 27.12
N LEU A 8 6.02 -1.42 28.19
CA LEU A 8 6.57 -0.08 28.08
C LEU A 8 7.81 -0.07 27.16
N LEU A 9 8.74 -1.00 27.36
CA LEU A 9 9.93 -1.14 26.53
C LEU A 9 9.60 -1.46 25.07
N THR A 10 8.59 -2.32 24.82
CA THR A 10 8.11 -2.61 23.48
C THR A 10 7.57 -1.34 22.81
N LYS A 11 6.71 -0.56 23.51
CA LYS A 11 6.17 0.70 22.98
C LYS A 11 7.26 1.75 22.71
N VAL A 12 8.25 1.87 23.61
CA VAL A 12 9.38 2.79 23.43
C VAL A 12 10.23 2.36 22.24
N ASN A 13 10.52 1.07 22.11
CA ASN A 13 11.29 0.54 20.99
C ASN A 13 10.53 0.74 19.65
N ALA A 14 9.24 0.44 19.60
CA ALA A 14 8.40 0.68 18.43
C ALA A 14 8.41 2.16 18.00
N ARG A 15 8.29 3.09 18.97
CA ARG A 15 8.36 4.53 18.70
C ARG A 15 9.74 4.99 18.20
N LEU A 16 10.82 4.43 18.75
CA LEU A 16 12.19 4.78 18.36
C LEU A 16 12.56 4.19 16.99
N SER A 17 12.12 2.97 16.71
CA SER A 17 12.40 2.27 15.47
C SER A 17 11.43 2.63 14.33
N GLY A 18 10.30 3.30 14.62
CA GLY A 18 9.27 3.67 13.67
C GLY A 18 8.28 2.56 13.32
N TYR A 19 8.40 1.39 13.95
CA TYR A 19 7.42 0.30 13.80
C TYR A 19 6.10 0.61 14.52
N GLN A 20 4.98 0.09 13.99
CA GLN A 20 3.63 0.26 14.57
C GLN A 20 3.20 1.72 14.77
N ASN A 21 3.65 2.60 13.90
CA ASN A 21 3.20 3.98 13.88
C ASN A 21 2.21 4.18 12.73
N PHE A 22 0.91 4.13 13.04
CA PHE A 22 -0.19 4.24 12.08
C PHE A 22 -0.56 5.69 11.72
N ASP A 23 0.01 6.70 12.38
CA ASP A 23 -0.29 8.10 12.07
C ASP A 23 0.59 8.61 10.92
N PRO A 24 0.02 8.85 9.71
CA PRO A 24 0.76 9.25 8.52
C PRO A 24 1.51 10.58 8.68
N ARG A 25 1.09 11.44 9.64
CA ARG A 25 1.77 12.70 9.95
C ARG A 25 3.11 12.48 10.67
N THR A 26 3.28 11.33 11.30
CA THR A 26 4.43 11.03 12.16
C THR A 26 5.19 9.76 11.79
N ASN A 27 4.64 8.91 10.91
CA ASN A 27 5.31 7.69 10.44
C ASN A 27 6.26 7.92 9.24
N GLY A 28 6.20 9.09 8.60
CA GLY A 28 7.02 9.47 7.45
C GLY A 28 6.26 9.63 6.14
N GLU A 29 5.02 9.14 6.03
CA GLU A 29 4.24 9.18 4.79
C GLU A 29 3.97 10.59 4.28
N HIS A 30 3.47 11.50 5.14
CA HIS A 30 3.25 12.90 4.73
C HIS A 30 4.54 13.58 4.29
N ARG A 31 5.66 13.28 4.97
CA ARG A 31 6.96 13.82 4.59
C ARG A 31 7.41 13.28 3.24
N PHE A 32 7.21 11.98 3.01
CA PHE A 32 7.50 11.34 1.74
C PHE A 32 6.69 11.97 0.62
N LEU A 33 5.37 12.02 0.74
CA LEU A 33 4.50 12.66 -0.25
C LEU A 33 4.89 14.12 -0.51
N ALA A 34 5.17 14.90 0.54
CA ALA A 34 5.42 16.33 0.40
C ALA A 34 6.79 16.68 -0.18
N LYS A 35 7.83 15.83 0.00
CA LYS A 35 9.22 16.26 -0.21
C LYS A 35 10.10 15.28 -0.98
N SER A 36 9.73 14.02 -1.06
CA SER A 36 10.67 12.99 -1.53
C SER A 36 10.41 12.53 -2.95
N ILE A 37 9.32 12.96 -3.56
CA ILE A 37 8.93 12.58 -4.91
C ILE A 37 8.42 13.77 -5.71
N GLU A 38 8.76 13.79 -6.99
CA GLU A 38 8.17 14.71 -7.97
C GLU A 38 7.13 13.94 -8.78
N ILE A 39 5.86 14.20 -8.51
CA ILE A 39 4.74 13.60 -9.25
C ILE A 39 4.33 14.50 -10.42
N GLY A 40 4.37 15.82 -10.25
CA GLY A 40 3.96 16.77 -11.28
C GLY A 40 2.49 16.62 -11.67
N ASP A 41 2.24 16.38 -12.95
CA ASP A 41 0.94 16.02 -13.55
C ASP A 41 0.83 14.51 -13.87
N GLY A 42 1.72 13.73 -13.29
CA GLY A 42 1.82 12.29 -13.47
C GLY A 42 0.62 11.51 -12.92
N ILE A 43 0.55 10.26 -13.31
CA ILE A 43 -0.50 9.34 -12.85
C ILE A 43 -0.10 8.73 -11.51
N VAL A 44 -1.04 8.73 -10.58
CA VAL A 44 -0.91 8.13 -9.25
C VAL A 44 -1.99 7.08 -9.07
N PHE A 45 -1.58 5.89 -8.67
CA PHE A 45 -2.48 4.81 -8.29
C PHE A 45 -2.54 4.69 -6.77
N ASP A 46 -3.74 4.74 -6.20
CA ASP A 46 -4.04 4.47 -4.79
C ASP A 46 -4.84 3.16 -4.72
N VAL A 47 -4.13 2.06 -4.47
CA VAL A 47 -4.70 0.70 -4.38
C VAL A 47 -5.01 0.38 -2.92
N GLY A 48 -6.28 0.08 -2.64
CA GLY A 48 -6.84 0.06 -1.31
C GLY A 48 -7.17 1.49 -0.84
N ALA A 49 -7.86 2.25 -1.68
CA ALA A 49 -8.11 3.67 -1.44
C ALA A 49 -9.11 3.93 -0.29
N ASN A 50 -9.84 2.91 0.14
CA ASN A 50 -10.83 2.99 1.20
C ASN A 50 -11.75 4.22 1.02
N ARG A 51 -11.88 5.10 1.99
CA ARG A 51 -12.68 6.35 1.96
C ARG A 51 -11.96 7.53 1.30
N GLY A 52 -10.76 7.29 0.74
CA GLY A 52 -9.99 8.29 0.01
C GLY A 52 -9.17 9.25 0.87
N GLU A 53 -8.87 8.90 2.12
CA GLU A 53 -8.10 9.79 3.01
C GLU A 53 -6.67 9.99 2.49
N TRP A 54 -6.01 8.94 2.01
CA TRP A 54 -4.68 9.06 1.42
C TRP A 54 -4.74 9.87 0.11
N ALA A 55 -5.74 9.63 -0.75
CA ALA A 55 -5.94 10.38 -1.98
C ALA A 55 -6.13 11.89 -1.74
N LYS A 56 -6.90 12.29 -0.70
CA LYS A 56 -7.04 13.70 -0.27
C LYS A 56 -5.70 14.34 0.06
N GLN A 57 -4.83 13.58 0.74
CA GLN A 57 -3.49 14.03 1.09
C GLN A 57 -2.62 14.18 -0.17
N ALA A 58 -2.61 13.17 -1.04
CA ALA A 58 -1.87 13.20 -2.29
C ALA A 58 -2.27 14.41 -3.14
N MET A 59 -3.57 14.69 -3.28
CA MET A 59 -4.07 15.90 -3.98
C MET A 59 -3.66 17.21 -3.31
N THR A 60 -3.50 17.24 -2.00
CA THR A 60 -3.04 18.43 -1.28
C THR A 60 -1.59 18.75 -1.61
N PHE A 61 -0.73 17.74 -1.66
CA PHE A 61 0.69 17.90 -1.96
C PHE A 61 0.96 18.00 -3.47
N HIS A 62 0.16 17.33 -4.30
CA HIS A 62 0.31 17.21 -5.75
C HIS A 62 -1.00 17.54 -6.47
N PRO A 63 -1.45 18.80 -6.48
CA PRO A 63 -2.78 19.19 -6.98
C PRO A 63 -2.99 19.02 -8.49
N ARG A 64 -1.90 18.72 -9.24
CA ARG A 64 -1.98 18.43 -10.68
C ARG A 64 -1.91 16.97 -11.03
N ALA A 65 -1.64 16.09 -10.05
CA ALA A 65 -1.57 14.65 -10.26
C ALA A 65 -2.95 14.10 -10.67
N ARG A 66 -2.94 13.10 -11.53
CA ARG A 66 -4.13 12.37 -11.96
C ARG A 66 -4.23 11.09 -11.14
N LEU A 67 -5.20 11.03 -10.24
CA LEU A 67 -5.36 9.92 -9.31
C LEU A 67 -6.35 8.89 -9.84
N HIS A 68 -5.95 7.61 -9.82
CA HIS A 68 -6.78 6.44 -9.96
C HIS A 68 -6.88 5.76 -8.60
N CYS A 69 -8.08 5.65 -8.05
CA CYS A 69 -8.35 5.07 -6.73
C CYS A 69 -9.08 3.74 -6.90
N PHE A 70 -8.54 2.67 -6.32
CA PHE A 70 -9.10 1.33 -6.43
C PHE A 70 -9.59 0.88 -5.04
N GLU A 71 -10.89 0.63 -4.94
CA GLU A 71 -11.53 0.22 -3.68
C GLU A 71 -12.60 -0.84 -3.98
N PRO A 72 -12.41 -2.10 -3.58
CA PRO A 72 -13.36 -3.17 -3.84
C PRO A 72 -14.62 -3.10 -2.96
N GLY A 73 -14.52 -2.63 -1.71
CA GLY A 73 -15.60 -2.61 -0.75
C GLY A 73 -16.70 -1.60 -1.11
N GLY A 74 -17.91 -2.07 -1.40
CA GLY A 74 -19.00 -1.21 -1.87
C GLY A 74 -19.33 -0.03 -0.93
N PRO A 75 -19.39 -0.18 0.39
CA PRO A 75 -19.58 0.94 1.32
C PRO A 75 -18.46 1.97 1.27
N ALA A 76 -17.20 1.55 1.37
CA ALA A 76 -16.04 2.44 1.33
C ALA A 76 -15.93 3.18 -0.02
N PHE A 77 -16.17 2.47 -1.13
CA PHE A 77 -16.20 3.05 -2.47
C PHE A 77 -17.24 4.16 -2.62
N ARG A 78 -18.44 3.99 -2.04
CA ARG A 78 -19.47 5.06 -2.06
C ARG A 78 -19.03 6.29 -1.27
N GLU A 79 -18.38 6.10 -0.11
CA GLU A 79 -17.85 7.21 0.68
C GLU A 79 -16.70 7.92 -0.07
N LEU A 80 -15.80 7.17 -0.69
CA LEU A 80 -14.72 7.69 -1.53
C LEU A 80 -15.28 8.57 -2.66
N THR A 81 -16.22 8.06 -3.44
CA THR A 81 -16.82 8.78 -4.57
C THR A 81 -17.62 10.00 -4.12
N ALA A 82 -18.32 9.92 -2.99
CA ALA A 82 -19.01 11.07 -2.40
C ALA A 82 -18.04 12.16 -1.93
N ALA A 83 -16.87 11.78 -1.40
CA ALA A 83 -15.88 12.72 -0.88
C ALA A 83 -15.02 13.35 -1.97
N LEU A 84 -14.67 12.60 -3.04
CA LEU A 84 -13.70 13.04 -4.04
C LEU A 84 -14.34 13.41 -5.37
N GLY A 85 -15.48 12.83 -5.73
CA GLY A 85 -16.20 13.09 -6.99
C GLY A 85 -15.28 12.92 -8.21
N ASP A 86 -15.44 13.83 -9.18
CA ASP A 86 -14.69 13.81 -10.45
C ASP A 86 -13.22 14.25 -10.33
N ARG A 87 -12.73 14.49 -9.12
CA ARG A 87 -11.31 14.82 -8.89
C ARG A 87 -10.39 13.62 -8.99
N VAL A 88 -10.94 12.43 -8.97
CA VAL A 88 -10.21 11.16 -9.10
C VAL A 88 -10.96 10.23 -10.04
N GLN A 89 -10.24 9.30 -10.67
CA GLN A 89 -10.85 8.19 -11.37
C GLN A 89 -11.01 7.02 -10.39
N ALA A 90 -12.23 6.78 -9.94
CA ALA A 90 -12.52 5.77 -8.94
C ALA A 90 -12.96 4.45 -9.60
N HIS A 91 -12.39 3.32 -9.14
CA HIS A 91 -12.64 1.98 -9.65
C HIS A 91 -13.12 1.08 -8.51
N ASN A 92 -14.36 0.54 -8.61
CA ASN A 92 -14.89 -0.39 -7.61
C ASN A 92 -14.46 -1.84 -7.96
N VAL A 93 -13.17 -2.09 -7.83
CA VAL A 93 -12.55 -3.39 -8.10
C VAL A 93 -11.42 -3.64 -7.13
N ALA A 94 -11.12 -4.90 -6.86
CA ALA A 94 -9.88 -5.32 -6.23
C ALA A 94 -8.74 -5.30 -7.27
N VAL A 95 -7.52 -5.06 -6.81
CA VAL A 95 -6.31 -5.25 -7.63
C VAL A 95 -5.55 -6.44 -7.07
N SER A 96 -5.13 -7.36 -7.95
CA SER A 96 -4.46 -8.60 -7.56
C SER A 96 -3.52 -9.10 -8.65
N SER A 97 -2.93 -10.29 -8.47
CA SER A 97 -2.01 -10.91 -9.43
C SER A 97 -2.69 -11.40 -10.70
N GLU A 98 -3.99 -11.73 -10.62
CA GLU A 98 -4.77 -12.25 -11.73
C GLU A 98 -6.16 -11.62 -11.76
N PRO A 99 -6.74 -11.43 -12.97
CA PRO A 99 -8.11 -10.96 -13.08
C PRO A 99 -9.10 -12.08 -12.74
N GLY A 100 -10.27 -11.68 -12.26
CA GLY A 100 -11.33 -12.64 -11.97
C GLY A 100 -12.30 -12.18 -10.91
N THR A 101 -12.84 -13.14 -10.18
CA THR A 101 -13.77 -12.90 -9.08
C THR A 101 -13.12 -13.41 -7.78
N VAL A 102 -13.07 -12.55 -6.77
CA VAL A 102 -12.46 -12.85 -5.48
C VAL A 102 -13.42 -12.53 -4.33
N VAL A 103 -13.17 -13.08 -3.17
CA VAL A 103 -13.95 -12.80 -1.96
C VAL A 103 -13.22 -11.74 -1.13
N LEU A 104 -13.86 -10.61 -0.90
CA LEU A 104 -13.42 -9.60 0.04
C LEU A 104 -13.98 -9.95 1.42
N HIS A 105 -13.12 -10.30 2.36
CA HIS A 105 -13.50 -10.60 3.75
C HIS A 105 -13.71 -9.30 4.52
N ALA A 106 -14.92 -9.10 5.04
CA ALA A 106 -15.23 -7.96 5.88
C ALA A 106 -14.63 -8.17 7.28
N ALA A 107 -13.94 -7.15 7.80
CA ALA A 107 -13.56 -7.07 9.21
C ALA A 107 -14.63 -6.33 10.03
N GLU A 108 -14.58 -6.45 11.38
CA GLU A 108 -15.41 -5.62 12.28
C GLU A 108 -15.15 -4.12 12.04
N ASP A 109 -13.91 -3.76 11.76
CA ASP A 109 -13.51 -2.44 11.27
C ASP A 109 -13.47 -2.48 9.73
N PRO A 110 -14.36 -1.76 9.04
CA PRO A 110 -14.38 -1.73 7.56
C PRO A 110 -13.07 -1.29 6.91
N GLU A 111 -12.23 -0.55 7.65
CA GLU A 111 -10.91 -0.11 7.17
C GLU A 111 -9.91 -1.27 7.03
N GLN A 112 -10.22 -2.41 7.65
CA GLN A 112 -9.38 -3.60 7.65
C GLN A 112 -9.91 -4.74 6.77
N SER A 113 -10.83 -4.45 5.85
CA SER A 113 -11.31 -5.45 4.89
C SER A 113 -10.17 -5.91 3.97
N SER A 114 -10.10 -7.22 3.70
CA SER A 114 -8.95 -7.84 3.03
C SER A 114 -9.40 -8.97 2.09
N LEU A 115 -8.61 -9.24 1.05
CA LEU A 115 -8.74 -10.47 0.26
C LEU A 115 -8.18 -11.69 0.99
N ILE A 116 -7.48 -11.49 2.10
CA ILE A 116 -6.91 -12.56 2.92
C ILE A 116 -7.83 -12.82 4.12
N SER A 117 -8.24 -14.09 4.28
CA SER A 117 -9.01 -14.49 5.47
C SER A 117 -8.12 -14.44 6.71
N ARG A 118 -8.47 -13.58 7.67
CA ARG A 118 -7.71 -13.38 8.91
C ARG A 118 -8.25 -14.28 10.03
N ARG A 119 -7.40 -15.16 10.54
CA ARG A 119 -7.78 -16.14 11.58
C ARG A 119 -8.25 -15.53 12.90
N HIS A 120 -7.84 -14.30 13.21
CA HIS A 120 -8.07 -13.67 14.51
C HIS A 120 -9.16 -12.58 14.51
N PHE A 121 -9.71 -12.20 13.35
CA PHE A 121 -10.67 -11.10 13.25
C PHE A 121 -12.12 -11.54 13.03
N GLY A 122 -12.41 -12.85 13.15
CA GLY A 122 -13.76 -13.39 12.91
C GLY A 122 -14.15 -13.24 11.43
N ASP A 123 -14.82 -14.22 10.89
CA ASP A 123 -15.37 -14.13 9.54
C ASP A 123 -16.75 -13.45 9.66
N ALA A 124 -16.80 -12.14 9.44
CA ALA A 124 -18.03 -11.37 9.40
C ALA A 124 -18.81 -11.56 8.09
N GLY A 125 -18.36 -12.49 7.25
CA GLY A 125 -18.89 -12.73 5.90
C GLY A 125 -18.00 -12.10 4.84
N GLY A 126 -18.20 -12.52 3.57
CA GLY A 126 -17.46 -12.03 2.44
C GLY A 126 -18.35 -11.44 1.35
N GLU A 127 -17.90 -10.38 0.71
CA GLU A 127 -18.48 -9.83 -0.51
C GLU A 127 -17.72 -10.35 -1.73
N THR A 128 -18.43 -10.79 -2.75
CA THR A 128 -17.81 -11.19 -4.01
C THR A 128 -17.55 -9.95 -4.85
N VAL A 129 -16.29 -9.69 -5.20
CA VAL A 129 -15.87 -8.52 -5.96
C VAL A 129 -15.08 -8.91 -7.20
N GLN A 130 -15.04 -8.01 -8.19
CA GLN A 130 -14.20 -8.19 -9.38
C GLN A 130 -12.75 -7.84 -9.02
N ALA A 131 -11.82 -8.63 -9.53
CA ALA A 131 -10.38 -8.37 -9.45
C ALA A 131 -9.82 -8.09 -10.84
N VAL A 132 -8.86 -7.18 -10.91
CA VAL A 132 -8.11 -6.79 -12.11
C VAL A 132 -6.62 -6.74 -11.77
N THR A 133 -5.76 -6.70 -12.79
CA THR A 133 -4.32 -6.45 -12.59
C THR A 133 -3.96 -5.00 -12.94
N ILE A 134 -2.84 -4.51 -12.42
CA ILE A 134 -2.30 -3.20 -12.81
C ILE A 134 -2.01 -3.17 -14.31
N ASP A 135 -1.47 -4.26 -14.86
CA ASP A 135 -1.16 -4.38 -16.29
C ASP A 135 -2.41 -4.19 -17.15
N GLN A 136 -3.55 -4.83 -16.78
CA GLN A 136 -4.82 -4.67 -17.49
C GLN A 136 -5.37 -3.24 -17.40
N ILE A 137 -5.24 -2.58 -16.24
CA ILE A 137 -5.69 -1.19 -16.10
C ILE A 137 -4.86 -0.29 -17.01
N CYS A 138 -3.54 -0.44 -17.01
CA CYS A 138 -2.64 0.37 -17.83
C CYS A 138 -2.91 0.15 -19.33
N GLU A 139 -3.13 -1.08 -19.76
CA GLU A 139 -3.48 -1.39 -21.16
C GLU A 139 -4.81 -0.75 -21.55
N ARG A 140 -5.87 -0.95 -20.73
CA ARG A 140 -7.22 -0.46 -21.00
C ARG A 140 -7.30 1.06 -21.06
N GLU A 141 -6.61 1.75 -20.15
CA GLU A 141 -6.65 3.21 -20.01
C GLU A 141 -5.55 3.91 -20.84
N GLY A 142 -4.68 3.15 -21.52
CA GLY A 142 -3.55 3.71 -22.29
C GLY A 142 -2.50 4.41 -21.41
N ILE A 143 -2.26 3.89 -20.21
CA ILE A 143 -1.33 4.46 -19.24
C ILE A 143 0.08 3.95 -19.54
N GLU A 144 0.95 4.86 -19.97
CA GLU A 144 2.33 4.52 -20.31
C GLU A 144 3.28 4.57 -19.12
N GLU A 145 3.00 5.40 -18.12
CA GLU A 145 3.86 5.56 -16.94
C GLU A 145 3.03 5.86 -15.69
N ILE A 146 3.45 5.29 -14.56
CA ILE A 146 2.90 5.56 -13.22
C ILE A 146 3.98 6.30 -12.41
N ALA A 147 3.67 7.53 -11.98
CA ALA A 147 4.57 8.32 -11.15
C ALA A 147 4.67 7.76 -9.71
N LEU A 148 3.54 7.33 -9.16
CA LEU A 148 3.49 6.68 -7.85
C LEU A 148 2.39 5.60 -7.82
N LEU A 149 2.78 4.39 -7.44
CA LEU A 149 1.88 3.30 -7.09
C LEU A 149 1.90 3.13 -5.57
N LYS A 150 0.83 3.53 -4.88
CA LYS A 150 0.60 3.23 -3.46
C LYS A 150 -0.25 1.97 -3.33
N ILE A 151 0.16 1.06 -2.46
CA ILE A 151 -0.51 -0.22 -2.21
C ILE A 151 -0.71 -0.40 -0.70
N ASP A 152 -1.97 -0.55 -0.30
CA ASP A 152 -2.38 -0.75 1.08
C ASP A 152 -3.68 -1.58 1.05
N THR A 153 -3.51 -2.88 0.95
CA THR A 153 -4.58 -3.83 0.64
C THR A 153 -4.77 -4.88 1.73
N GLU A 154 -4.11 -4.63 2.86
CA GLU A 154 -4.26 -5.43 4.06
C GLU A 154 -3.88 -6.92 3.83
N GLY A 155 -2.71 -7.13 3.18
CA GLY A 155 -2.09 -8.44 2.96
C GLY A 155 -2.08 -8.92 1.51
N ASN A 156 -2.58 -8.14 0.54
CA ASN A 156 -2.55 -8.50 -0.88
C ASN A 156 -1.49 -7.71 -1.68
N GLU A 157 -0.59 -6.98 -1.01
CA GLU A 157 0.37 -6.04 -1.62
C GLU A 157 1.29 -6.73 -2.62
N LEU A 158 1.81 -7.91 -2.27
CA LEU A 158 2.67 -8.68 -3.16
C LEU A 158 1.92 -9.13 -4.42
N ALA A 159 0.66 -9.56 -4.28
CA ALA A 159 -0.16 -9.98 -5.42
C ALA A 159 -0.46 -8.80 -6.35
N VAL A 160 -0.68 -7.59 -5.83
CA VAL A 160 -0.81 -6.37 -6.64
C VAL A 160 0.44 -6.14 -7.49
N LEU A 161 1.62 -6.26 -6.89
CA LEU A 161 2.91 -6.11 -7.60
C LEU A 161 3.15 -7.23 -8.63
N GLN A 162 2.71 -8.45 -8.33
CA GLN A 162 2.76 -9.57 -9.27
C GLN A 162 1.83 -9.35 -10.47
N GLY A 163 0.71 -8.64 -10.30
CA GLY A 163 -0.18 -8.21 -11.38
C GLY A 163 0.28 -6.96 -12.13
N ALA A 164 1.48 -6.47 -11.85
CA ALA A 164 2.09 -5.28 -12.47
C ALA A 164 3.38 -5.59 -13.24
N VAL A 165 3.69 -6.85 -13.52
CA VAL A 165 5.01 -7.28 -14.02
C VAL A 165 5.43 -6.55 -15.31
N GLU A 166 4.50 -6.33 -16.24
CA GLU A 166 4.75 -5.61 -17.48
C GLU A 166 4.82 -4.08 -17.27
N THR A 167 4.14 -3.58 -16.24
CA THR A 167 4.09 -2.16 -15.89
C THR A 167 5.25 -1.75 -14.96
N LEU A 168 5.81 -2.68 -14.15
CA LEU A 168 6.92 -2.38 -13.23
C LEU A 168 8.06 -1.55 -13.85
N PRO A 169 8.52 -1.80 -15.11
CA PRO A 169 9.55 -0.97 -15.74
C PRO A 169 9.14 0.49 -15.97
N ARG A 170 7.87 0.80 -15.85
CA ARG A 170 7.26 2.12 -16.12
C ARG A 170 6.69 2.79 -14.86
N ILE A 171 6.96 2.21 -13.68
CA ILE A 171 6.59 2.78 -12.38
C ILE A 171 7.81 3.48 -11.80
N LYS A 172 7.70 4.78 -11.50
CA LYS A 172 8.81 5.56 -10.92
C LYS A 172 9.00 5.29 -9.45
N THR A 173 7.90 5.23 -8.72
CA THR A 173 7.91 5.06 -7.27
C THR A 173 6.80 4.12 -6.85
N ILE A 174 7.11 3.24 -5.90
CA ILE A 174 6.15 2.33 -5.29
C ILE A 174 6.16 2.64 -3.79
N GLN A 175 4.98 2.76 -3.18
CA GLN A 175 4.81 2.73 -1.72
C GLN A 175 3.94 1.53 -1.36
N PHE A 176 4.37 0.72 -0.41
CA PHE A 176 3.58 -0.42 0.07
C PHE A 176 3.68 -0.59 1.57
N GLU A 177 2.61 -1.15 2.16
CA GLU A 177 2.60 -1.55 3.55
C GLU A 177 3.17 -2.96 3.71
N TYR A 178 3.93 -3.17 4.79
CA TYR A 178 4.30 -4.50 5.27
C TYR A 178 4.02 -4.58 6.77
N GLY A 179 3.23 -5.56 7.18
CA GLY A 179 2.77 -5.65 8.56
C GLY A 179 2.27 -7.03 8.96
N GLY A 180 1.46 -7.06 10.01
CA GLY A 180 0.90 -8.29 10.56
C GLY A 180 0.02 -9.10 9.58
N THR A 181 -0.58 -8.44 8.61
CA THR A 181 -1.39 -9.05 7.55
C THR A 181 -0.58 -9.95 6.63
N ALA A 182 0.70 -9.63 6.42
CA ALA A 182 1.62 -10.47 5.66
C ALA A 182 1.81 -11.86 6.29
N VAL A 183 1.72 -11.96 7.63
CA VAL A 183 1.79 -13.26 8.33
C VAL A 183 0.61 -14.15 7.97
N ASP A 184 -0.60 -13.59 7.94
CA ASP A 184 -1.82 -14.34 7.56
C ASP A 184 -1.78 -14.72 6.07
N ALA A 185 -1.25 -13.85 5.21
CA ALA A 185 -1.02 -14.09 3.80
C ALA A 185 0.16 -15.05 3.52
N ARG A 186 1.01 -15.35 4.51
CA ARG A 186 2.27 -16.13 4.38
C ARG A 186 3.26 -15.50 3.40
N ILE A 187 3.33 -14.19 3.42
CA ILE A 187 4.22 -13.37 2.60
C ILE A 187 5.34 -12.86 3.48
N TYR A 188 6.56 -12.88 2.95
CA TYR A 188 7.74 -12.35 3.62
C TYR A 188 8.19 -11.05 2.95
N LEU A 189 8.81 -10.18 3.72
CA LEU A 189 9.44 -8.97 3.17
C LEU A 189 10.49 -9.31 2.10
N ARG A 190 11.14 -10.45 2.24
CA ARG A 190 12.06 -11.00 1.25
C ARG A 190 11.44 -11.12 -0.13
N ASP A 191 10.17 -11.51 -0.24
CA ASP A 191 9.48 -11.69 -1.52
C ASP A 191 9.39 -10.36 -2.29
N PHE A 192 9.24 -9.23 -1.56
CA PHE A 192 9.29 -7.89 -2.16
C PHE A 192 10.69 -7.52 -2.62
N PHE A 193 11.73 -7.86 -1.84
CA PHE A 193 13.12 -7.64 -2.27
C PHE A 193 13.48 -8.47 -3.50
N ASP A 194 13.04 -9.72 -3.57
CA ASP A 194 13.28 -10.61 -4.70
C ASP A 194 12.56 -10.09 -5.97
N LEU A 195 11.34 -9.56 -5.83
CA LEU A 195 10.58 -9.01 -6.97
C LEU A 195 11.09 -7.65 -7.44
N LEU A 196 11.37 -6.74 -6.51
CA LEU A 196 11.64 -5.33 -6.80
C LEU A 196 13.14 -5.01 -6.87
N GLY A 197 13.99 -5.71 -6.13
CA GLY A 197 15.39 -5.36 -5.90
C GLY A 197 16.28 -5.30 -7.15
N GLY A 198 15.84 -5.90 -8.26
CA GLY A 198 16.53 -5.78 -9.55
C GLY A 198 16.34 -4.41 -10.23
N ARG A 199 15.29 -3.67 -9.87
CA ARG A 199 14.87 -2.43 -10.57
C ARG A 199 14.74 -1.23 -9.65
N PHE A 200 14.49 -1.46 -8.36
CA PHE A 200 14.20 -0.42 -7.39
C PHE A 200 15.22 -0.44 -6.25
N ASP A 201 15.57 0.74 -5.77
CA ASP A 201 16.20 0.90 -4.47
C ASP A 201 15.11 0.94 -3.42
N LEU A 202 15.22 0.08 -2.39
CA LEU A 202 14.19 -0.08 -1.38
C LEU A 202 14.53 0.71 -0.12
N TYR A 203 13.53 1.41 0.40
CA TYR A 203 13.65 2.26 1.57
C TYR A 203 12.52 1.95 2.54
N ARG A 204 12.83 1.93 3.81
CA ARG A 204 11.84 1.92 4.86
C ARG A 204 11.50 3.36 5.25
N LEU A 205 10.21 3.71 5.30
CA LEU A 205 9.77 5.01 5.79
C LEU A 205 9.95 5.11 7.31
N TRP A 206 10.42 6.27 7.73
CA TRP A 206 10.58 6.60 9.12
C TRP A 206 10.27 8.08 9.35
N ARG A 207 9.89 8.41 10.58
CA ARG A 207 9.49 9.78 10.99
C ARG A 207 10.45 10.90 10.55
N PHE A 208 11.72 10.58 10.40
CA PHE A 208 12.75 11.57 10.03
C PHE A 208 13.19 11.48 8.56
N GLY A 209 12.68 10.51 7.81
CA GLY A 209 13.02 10.34 6.40
C GLY A 209 12.87 8.90 5.92
N MET A 210 13.75 8.48 5.03
CA MET A 210 13.81 7.14 4.46
C MET A 210 15.13 6.48 4.83
N ILE A 211 15.09 5.22 5.21
CA ILE A 211 16.27 4.40 5.49
C ILE A 211 16.47 3.48 4.30
N HIS A 212 17.59 3.62 3.60
CA HIS A 212 17.91 2.77 2.46
C HIS A 212 18.33 1.38 2.93
N GLU A 213 17.63 0.37 2.46
CA GLU A 213 17.94 -1.04 2.71
C GLU A 213 18.46 -1.66 1.42
N THR A 214 19.77 -1.78 1.30
CA THR A 214 20.45 -2.19 0.06
C THR A 214 20.25 -3.66 -0.28
N GLN A 215 19.94 -4.48 0.72
CA GLN A 215 19.68 -5.91 0.58
C GLN A 215 18.78 -6.41 1.71
N TRP A 216 18.06 -7.47 1.47
CA TRP A 216 17.30 -8.14 2.50
C TRP A 216 18.22 -8.84 3.52
N HIS A 217 17.82 -8.84 4.78
CA HIS A 217 18.38 -9.67 5.85
C HIS A 217 17.27 -10.01 6.87
N GLU A 218 17.45 -11.10 7.63
CA GLU A 218 16.42 -11.62 8.52
C GLU A 218 15.91 -10.66 9.60
N MET A 219 16.71 -9.68 10.00
CA MET A 219 16.30 -8.67 10.98
C MET A 219 15.26 -7.67 10.43
N LEU A 220 15.04 -7.65 9.12
CA LEU A 220 13.99 -6.85 8.50
C LEU A 220 12.61 -7.55 8.54
N GLU A 221 12.57 -8.87 8.77
CA GLU A 221 11.33 -9.67 8.85
C GLU A 221 10.58 -9.43 10.17
N LEU A 222 10.36 -8.17 10.49
CA LEU A 222 9.49 -7.80 11.59
C LEU A 222 8.10 -7.56 11.01
N ALA A 223 7.18 -8.52 11.22
CA ALA A 223 5.78 -8.40 10.85
C ALA A 223 5.05 -7.36 11.73
N ALA A 224 5.63 -6.19 11.84
CA ALA A 224 5.10 -5.02 12.52
C ALA A 224 4.85 -3.95 11.45
N TYR A 225 3.73 -3.26 11.55
CA TYR A 225 3.33 -2.21 10.62
C TYR A 225 4.49 -1.26 10.28
N GLN A 226 4.75 -1.12 9.01
CA GLN A 226 5.74 -0.20 8.45
C GLN A 226 5.46 0.05 6.96
N ASN A 227 5.77 1.24 6.51
CA ASN A 227 5.70 1.62 5.10
C ASN A 227 7.06 1.49 4.42
N TRP A 228 7.06 0.92 3.23
CA TRP A 228 8.20 0.76 2.37
C TRP A 228 8.04 1.57 1.09
N VAL A 229 9.17 2.00 0.53
CA VAL A 229 9.21 2.74 -0.74
C VAL A 229 10.25 2.12 -1.65
N GLY A 230 9.87 1.82 -2.88
CA GLY A 230 10.77 1.49 -3.97
C GLY A 230 10.93 2.70 -4.89
N ILE A 231 12.16 3.14 -5.11
CA ILE A 231 12.47 4.19 -6.09
C ILE A 231 13.16 3.53 -7.28
N GLN A 232 12.61 3.72 -8.49
CA GLN A 232 13.16 3.14 -9.71
C GLN A 232 14.59 3.64 -9.94
N ARG A 233 15.51 2.71 -10.17
CA ARG A 233 16.89 3.05 -10.53
C ARG A 233 16.91 3.70 -11.90
N GLN A 234 17.64 4.79 -12.00
CA GLN A 234 17.96 5.37 -13.33
C GLN A 234 18.98 4.46 -14.00
N THR A 235 18.62 3.93 -15.15
CA THR A 235 19.52 3.12 -16.02
C THR A 235 20.40 4.05 -16.86
#